data_d5f8a02002c3bb8f5ef667f828bf1978
#
_entry.id   d5f8a02002c3bb8f5ef667f828bf1978
#
_cell.length_a   1.000
_cell.length_b   1.000
_cell.length_c   1.000
_cell.angle_alpha   90.00
_cell.angle_beta   90.00
_cell.angle_gamma   90.00
#
_symmetry.space_group_name_H-M   'P 1'
#
loop_
_entity.id
_entity.type
_entity.pdbx_description
1 polymer ?
#
loop_
_entity_poly.entity_id
_entity_poly.type
_entity_poly.pdbx_seq_one_letter_code
_entity_poly.pdbx_strand_id
1 'polypeptide(L)' 'MSLMRGIIENAIKNMTPEERDKALQSVMEQVVSMMSPEERRTSLVYIVSYLAGELSSEDRAAVIRSVVQ' A
#
# COMPACT_ATOMS: atom_id res chain seq x y z
N MET A 1 18.19 -2.69 14.95
CA MET A 1 16.75 -2.99 14.86
C MET A 1 16.00 -2.11 15.84
N SER A 2 14.97 -1.41 15.40
CA SER A 2 14.25 -0.50 16.26
C SER A 2 13.10 -1.21 16.98
N LEU A 3 12.84 -0.77 18.22
CA LEU A 3 11.73 -1.24 19.01
C LEU A 3 10.39 -0.97 18.31
N MET A 4 10.30 0.17 17.64
CA MET A 4 9.11 0.59 16.93
C MET A 4 8.74 -0.38 15.81
N ARG A 5 9.73 -0.90 15.10
CA ARG A 5 9.49 -1.86 14.03
C ARG A 5 8.82 -3.14 14.57
N GLY A 6 9.30 -3.63 15.71
CA GLY A 6 8.70 -4.79 16.34
C GLY A 6 7.27 -4.56 16.80
N ILE A 7 6.97 -3.36 17.30
CA ILE A 7 5.61 -2.99 17.71
C ILE A 7 4.68 -2.95 16.50
N ILE A 8 5.14 -2.35 15.40
CA ILE A 8 4.36 -2.28 14.15
C ILE A 8 4.10 -3.68 13.60
N GLU A 9 5.12 -4.52 13.55
CA GLU A 9 4.98 -5.89 13.06
C GLU A 9 3.95 -6.68 13.87
N ASN A 10 4.00 -6.57 15.18
CA ASN A 10 3.04 -7.25 16.04
C ASN A 10 1.62 -6.75 15.82
N ALA A 11 1.44 -5.45 15.69
CA ALA A 11 0.13 -4.86 15.44
C ALA A 11 -0.46 -5.38 14.13
N ILE A 12 0.34 -5.43 13.08
CA ILE A 12 -0.11 -5.91 11.77
C ILE A 12 -0.44 -7.39 11.80
N LYS A 13 0.35 -8.20 12.48
CA LYS A 13 0.12 -9.63 12.58
C LYS A 13 -1.20 -9.98 13.25
N ASN A 14 -1.64 -9.14 14.19
CA ASN A 14 -2.85 -9.38 14.94
C ASN A 14 -4.11 -8.80 14.29
N MET A 15 -3.94 -8.12 13.15
CA MET A 15 -5.06 -7.56 12.41
C MET A 15 -5.71 -8.59 11.50
N THR A 16 -7.05 -8.51 11.39
CA THR A 16 -7.75 -9.22 10.34
C THR A 16 -7.47 -8.57 8.98
N PRO A 17 -7.71 -9.27 7.86
CA PRO A 17 -7.54 -8.64 6.54
C PRO A 17 -8.34 -7.35 6.38
N GLU A 18 -9.55 -7.29 6.94
CA GLU A 18 -10.38 -6.09 6.88
C GLU A 18 -9.77 -4.93 7.65
N GLU A 19 -9.22 -5.23 8.82
CA GLU A 19 -8.55 -4.22 9.63
C GLU A 19 -7.30 -3.70 8.93
N ARG A 20 -6.53 -4.59 8.28
CA ARG A 20 -5.35 -4.17 7.52
C ARG A 20 -5.71 -3.26 6.37
N ASP A 21 -6.80 -3.58 5.67
CA ASP A 21 -7.26 -2.77 4.55
C ASP A 21 -7.67 -1.36 5.02
N LYS A 22 -8.42 -1.28 6.09
CA LYS A 22 -8.84 0.01 6.65
C LYS A 22 -7.66 0.83 7.15
N ALA A 23 -6.70 0.17 7.81
CA ALA A 23 -5.50 0.84 8.28
C ALA A 23 -4.70 1.42 7.13
N LEU A 24 -4.54 0.64 6.05
CA LEU A 24 -3.83 1.10 4.86
C LEU A 24 -4.52 2.30 4.24
N GLN A 25 -5.84 2.25 4.08
CA GLN A 25 -6.60 3.35 3.52
C GLN A 25 -6.45 4.61 4.35
N SER A 26 -6.54 4.49 5.68
CA SER A 26 -6.40 5.63 6.58
C SER A 26 -5.02 6.27 6.48
N VAL A 27 -3.98 5.45 6.48
CA VAL A 27 -2.60 5.95 6.37
C VAL A 27 -2.41 6.63 5.02
N MET A 28 -2.89 6.03 3.94
CA MET A 28 -2.77 6.62 2.61
C MET A 28 -3.47 7.96 2.50
N GLU A 29 -4.68 8.08 3.06
CA GLU A 29 -5.40 9.34 3.05
C GLU A 29 -4.62 10.45 3.76
N GLN A 30 -4.08 10.14 4.92
CA GLN A 30 -3.31 11.10 5.70
C GLN A 30 -2.00 11.50 5.01
N VAL A 31 -1.26 10.51 4.52
CA VAL A 31 0.03 10.76 3.87
C VAL A 31 -0.16 11.52 2.57
N VAL A 32 -1.11 11.10 1.75
CA VAL A 32 -1.36 11.73 0.45
C VAL A 32 -1.80 13.17 0.60
N SER A 33 -2.57 13.48 1.66
CA SER A 33 -3.02 14.86 1.87
C SER A 33 -1.86 15.83 2.11
N MET A 34 -0.71 15.33 2.54
CA MET A 34 0.48 16.13 2.80
C MET A 34 1.47 16.15 1.64
N MET A 35 1.21 15.37 0.62
CA MET A 35 2.13 15.25 -0.52
C MET A 35 1.87 16.30 -1.60
N SER A 36 2.94 16.78 -2.22
CA SER A 36 2.83 17.56 -3.44
C SER A 36 2.42 16.65 -4.60
N PRO A 37 1.92 17.22 -5.72
CA PRO A 37 1.61 16.41 -6.89
C PRO A 37 2.78 15.58 -7.41
N GLU A 38 4.00 16.11 -7.32
CA GLU A 38 5.20 15.39 -7.71
C GLU A 38 5.47 14.19 -6.83
N GLU A 39 5.32 14.37 -5.52
CA GLU A 39 5.49 13.28 -4.56
C GLU A 39 4.46 12.20 -4.78
N ARG A 40 3.21 12.58 -5.08
CA ARG A 40 2.14 11.62 -5.36
C ARG A 40 2.48 10.75 -6.56
N ARG A 41 3.02 11.36 -7.61
CA ARG A 41 3.41 10.64 -8.83
C ARG A 41 4.51 9.64 -8.55
N THR A 42 5.57 10.08 -7.88
CA THR A 42 6.70 9.23 -7.53
C THR A 42 6.27 8.09 -6.62
N SER A 43 5.43 8.39 -5.62
CA SER A 43 4.94 7.39 -4.69
C SER A 43 4.04 6.37 -5.37
N LEU A 44 3.22 6.80 -6.32
CA LEU A 44 2.36 5.90 -7.06
C LEU A 44 3.18 4.88 -7.83
N VAL A 45 4.23 5.33 -8.52
CA VAL A 45 5.13 4.43 -9.25
C VAL A 45 5.79 3.44 -8.29
N TYR A 46 6.27 3.91 -7.16
CA TYR A 46 6.90 3.05 -6.15
C TYR A 46 5.94 1.99 -5.63
N ILE A 47 4.74 2.41 -5.22
CA ILE A 47 3.74 1.50 -4.64
C ILE A 47 3.29 0.46 -5.67
N VAL A 48 2.98 0.92 -6.89
CA VAL A 48 2.54 0.02 -7.95
C VAL A 48 3.65 -0.99 -8.27
N SER A 49 4.89 -0.52 -8.38
CA SER A 49 6.02 -1.40 -8.67
C SER A 49 6.25 -2.44 -7.58
N TYR A 50 6.14 -2.02 -6.33
CA TYR A 50 6.32 -2.92 -5.19
C TYR A 50 5.23 -3.99 -5.16
N LEU A 51 3.97 -3.58 -5.24
CA LEU A 51 2.85 -4.50 -5.19
C LEU A 51 2.81 -5.42 -6.40
N ALA A 52 3.09 -4.89 -7.58
CA ALA A 52 3.11 -5.68 -8.81
C ALA A 52 4.17 -6.77 -8.76
N GLY A 53 5.29 -6.51 -8.09
CA GLY A 53 6.36 -7.50 -7.93
C GLY A 53 5.95 -8.70 -7.11
N GLU A 54 4.93 -8.56 -6.27
CA GLU A 54 4.42 -9.64 -5.42
C GLU A 54 3.23 -10.37 -6.05
N LEU A 55 2.81 -9.96 -7.25
CA LEU A 55 1.66 -10.56 -7.93
C LEU A 55 2.10 -11.43 -9.10
N SER A 56 1.28 -12.42 -9.41
CA SER A 56 1.43 -13.21 -10.63
C SER A 56 1.13 -12.33 -11.85
N SER A 57 1.55 -12.81 -13.02
CA SER A 57 1.25 -12.11 -14.27
C SER A 57 -0.26 -11.96 -14.51
N GLU A 58 -1.02 -12.97 -14.16
CA GLU A 58 -2.47 -12.96 -14.31
C GLU A 58 -3.12 -11.93 -13.39
N ASP A 59 -2.66 -11.87 -12.13
CA ASP A 59 -3.19 -10.93 -11.16
C ASP A 59 -2.84 -9.50 -11.54
N ARG A 60 -1.62 -9.26 -12.05
CA ARG A 60 -1.23 -7.95 -12.54
C ARG A 60 -2.13 -7.48 -13.67
N ALA A 61 -2.42 -8.35 -14.61
CA ALA A 61 -3.31 -8.03 -15.72
C ALA A 61 -4.71 -7.69 -15.23
N ALA A 62 -5.21 -8.45 -14.24
CA ALA A 62 -6.53 -8.19 -13.67
C ALA A 62 -6.59 -6.83 -12.99
N VAL A 63 -5.54 -6.45 -12.25
CA VAL A 63 -5.48 -5.15 -11.59
C VAL A 63 -5.46 -4.01 -12.62
N ILE A 64 -4.67 -4.15 -13.67
CA ILE A 64 -4.60 -3.14 -14.72
C ILE A 64 -5.97 -2.93 -15.36
N ARG A 65 -6.68 -4.01 -15.65
CA ARG A 65 -8.04 -3.91 -16.22
C ARG A 65 -9.00 -3.18 -15.27
N SER A 66 -8.87 -3.42 -13.97
CA SER A 66 -9.74 -2.77 -12.98
C SER A 66 -9.47 -1.28 -12.87
N VAL A 67 -8.22 -0.87 -13.04
CA VAL A 67 -7.83 0.54 -12.88
C VAL A 67 -8.20 1.39 -14.07
N VAL A 68 -8.11 0.82 -15.29
CA VAL A 68 -8.33 1.60 -16.52
C VAL A 68 -9.78 1.63 -17.00
N GLN A 69 -10.65 0.92 -16.31
CA GLN A 69 -12.08 0.96 -16.65
C GLN A 69 -12.78 2.17 -16.08
#